data_1589ccf378f0308db7052f421f9be5aa
#
_entry.id   1589ccf378f0308db7052f421f9be5aa
#
_cell.length_a   1.000
_cell.length_b   1.000
_cell.length_c   1.000
_cell.angle_alpha   90.00
_cell.angle_beta   90.00
_cell.angle_gamma   90.00
#
_symmetry.space_group_name_H-M   'P 1'
#
loop_
_entity.id
_entity.type
_entity.pdbx_description
1 polymer ?
#
loop_
_entity_poly.entity_id
_entity_poly.type
_entity_poly.pdbx_seq_one_letter_code
_entity_poly.pdbx_strand_id
1 'polypeptide(L)'
;MAASLTFSRLLASPTTPHYLSSTALFPPKSLSSKLPLSPFSLKFNHSKPFKPCTFHTPSYATKSTTISATIAVGDKLPEATFSYLDDAGEVQTTTISDLTKGKKAILFAVPGAFTPTCSQKHVPGFVEKSAELKAKGVDTIACISVNDAFVMKAWKKDLKVNDEVLLLSDGNGTFTKAIGCELDLSDKPVGLGVRSRRYALLAEDGVVKVFNLEEEIGGLNSMNWGRKYCPLHYLQLWHWQLIHLPH
;
A
#
# COMPACT_ATOMS: atom_id res chain seq x y z
N MET A 1 69.92 4.41 6.68
CA MET A 1 69.74 2.95 6.58
C MET A 1 68.22 2.71 6.36
N ALA A 2 67.81 2.43 5.14
CA ALA A 2 66.45 2.20 4.76
C ALA A 2 66.23 0.70 4.62
N ALA A 3 65.30 0.14 5.37
CA ALA A 3 64.85 -1.25 5.25
C ALA A 3 63.55 -1.31 4.46
N SER A 4 63.66 -1.85 3.26
CA SER A 4 62.54 -2.14 2.36
C SER A 4 61.89 -3.46 2.77
N LEU A 5 60.59 -3.47 3.08
CA LEU A 5 59.79 -4.67 3.27
C LEU A 5 58.86 -4.86 2.06
N THR A 6 59.21 -5.83 1.24
CA THR A 6 58.39 -6.32 0.13
C THR A 6 57.33 -7.27 0.65
N PHE A 7 56.05 -6.91 0.47
CA PHE A 7 54.89 -7.81 0.71
C PHE A 7 54.54 -8.55 -0.56
N SER A 8 54.77 -9.86 -0.55
CA SER A 8 54.30 -10.78 -1.60
C SER A 8 52.77 -10.98 -1.50
N ARG A 9 52.04 -10.67 -2.57
CA ARG A 9 50.65 -10.99 -2.74
C ARG A 9 50.50 -12.46 -3.09
N LEU A 10 49.87 -13.24 -2.20
CA LEU A 10 49.28 -14.55 -2.55
C LEU A 10 47.93 -14.32 -3.18
N LEU A 11 47.81 -14.72 -4.45
CA LEU A 11 46.54 -14.80 -5.19
C LEU A 11 45.85 -16.10 -4.79
N ALA A 12 44.72 -16.00 -4.07
CA ALA A 12 43.82 -17.11 -3.83
C ALA A 12 42.69 -17.04 -4.87
N SER A 13 42.57 -18.10 -5.69
CA SER A 13 41.51 -18.29 -6.67
C SER A 13 40.16 -18.61 -5.98
N PRO A 14 39.03 -18.11 -6.48
CA PRO A 14 37.74 -18.51 -5.94
C PRO A 14 37.30 -19.89 -6.49
N THR A 15 37.11 -20.83 -5.60
CA THR A 15 36.45 -22.12 -5.88
C THR A 15 34.96 -21.92 -6.04
N THR A 16 34.42 -22.23 -7.21
CA THR A 16 32.98 -22.30 -7.50
C THR A 16 32.37 -23.53 -6.84
N PRO A 17 31.25 -23.44 -6.13
CA PRO A 17 30.51 -24.59 -5.69
C PRO A 17 29.72 -25.19 -6.85
N HIS A 18 29.96 -26.45 -7.16
CA HIS A 18 29.15 -27.27 -8.06
C HIS A 18 27.76 -27.50 -7.44
N TYR A 19 26.73 -27.00 -8.09
CA TYR A 19 25.34 -27.28 -7.78
C TYR A 19 24.99 -28.68 -8.39
N LEU A 20 24.81 -29.67 -7.55
CA LEU A 20 24.30 -30.97 -7.92
C LEU A 20 22.80 -30.90 -8.16
N SER A 21 22.40 -30.93 -9.43
CA SER A 21 21.01 -31.09 -9.87
C SER A 21 20.52 -32.48 -9.56
N SER A 22 19.68 -32.62 -8.56
CA SER A 22 18.94 -33.86 -8.26
C SER A 22 17.61 -33.83 -8.97
N THR A 23 17.55 -34.48 -10.15
CA THR A 23 16.30 -34.78 -10.86
C THR A 23 15.62 -35.95 -10.20
N ALA A 24 14.65 -35.74 -9.33
CA ALA A 24 13.75 -36.77 -8.84
C ALA A 24 12.64 -37.00 -9.88
N LEU A 25 12.77 -38.10 -10.60
CA LEU A 25 11.74 -38.70 -11.48
C LEU A 25 10.63 -39.30 -10.61
N PHE A 26 9.45 -38.69 -10.59
CA PHE A 26 8.23 -39.33 -10.08
C PHE A 26 7.53 -40.06 -11.23
N PRO A 27 7.23 -41.36 -11.11
CA PRO A 27 6.40 -42.05 -12.07
C PRO A 27 4.92 -41.69 -11.93
N PRO A 28 4.15 -41.62 -13.02
CA PRO A 28 2.72 -41.36 -12.96
C PRO A 28 1.98 -42.57 -12.43
N LYS A 29 1.28 -42.42 -11.30
CA LYS A 29 0.31 -43.42 -10.83
C LYS A 29 -0.98 -43.30 -11.64
N SER A 30 -1.22 -44.26 -12.51
CA SER A 30 -2.51 -44.46 -13.15
C SER A 30 -3.53 -45.00 -12.12
N LEU A 31 -4.51 -44.19 -11.76
CA LEU A 31 -5.68 -44.61 -10.98
C LEU A 31 -6.79 -45.02 -11.97
N SER A 32 -6.86 -46.32 -12.28
CA SER A 32 -8.04 -46.92 -12.88
C SER A 32 -9.02 -47.24 -11.77
N SER A 33 -10.03 -46.42 -11.58
CA SER A 33 -11.18 -46.68 -10.70
C SER A 33 -12.38 -47.10 -11.56
N LYS A 34 -12.60 -48.40 -11.66
CA LYS A 34 -13.88 -48.97 -12.12
C LYS A 34 -14.91 -48.72 -11.03
N LEU A 35 -15.89 -47.84 -11.28
CA LEU A 35 -17.06 -47.69 -10.45
C LEU A 35 -18.10 -48.76 -10.85
N PRO A 36 -18.70 -49.52 -9.92
CA PRO A 36 -19.80 -50.41 -10.20
C PRO A 36 -21.09 -49.60 -10.35
N LEU A 37 -21.73 -49.74 -11.50
CA LEU A 37 -23.10 -49.25 -11.74
C LEU A 37 -24.08 -50.18 -11.02
N SER A 38 -24.70 -49.70 -9.93
CA SER A 38 -25.89 -50.35 -9.36
C SER A 38 -27.16 -49.63 -9.88
N PRO A 39 -28.16 -50.37 -10.35
CA PRO A 39 -29.41 -49.79 -10.80
C PRO A 39 -30.28 -49.40 -9.61
N PHE A 40 -30.35 -48.10 -9.30
CA PHE A 40 -31.36 -47.61 -8.37
C PHE A 40 -32.71 -47.54 -9.04
N SER A 41 -33.59 -48.45 -8.66
CA SER A 41 -35.01 -48.42 -9.00
C SER A 41 -35.71 -47.35 -8.17
N LEU A 42 -36.07 -46.25 -8.82
CA LEU A 42 -36.91 -45.19 -8.23
C LEU A 42 -38.38 -45.63 -8.23
N LYS A 43 -38.85 -46.03 -7.06
CA LYS A 43 -40.32 -46.17 -6.84
C LYS A 43 -40.91 -44.77 -6.67
N PHE A 44 -41.67 -44.34 -7.70
CA PHE A 44 -42.51 -43.15 -7.59
C PHE A 44 -43.70 -43.45 -6.66
N ASN A 45 -43.70 -42.79 -5.49
CA ASN A 45 -44.83 -42.79 -4.61
C ASN A 45 -45.68 -41.54 -4.90
N HIS A 46 -46.90 -41.80 -5.34
CA HIS A 46 -47.87 -40.78 -5.74
C HIS A 46 -48.45 -40.06 -4.51
N SER A 47 -48.73 -38.78 -4.72
CA SER A 47 -49.75 -37.93 -4.09
C SER A 47 -49.47 -37.40 -2.67
N LYS A 48 -48.93 -36.17 -2.63
CA LYS A 48 -49.38 -35.14 -1.69
C LYS A 48 -49.66 -33.85 -2.48
N PRO A 49 -50.77 -33.13 -2.21
CA PRO A 49 -51.07 -31.92 -2.95
C PRO A 49 -50.08 -30.80 -2.60
N PHE A 50 -49.59 -30.14 -3.63
CA PHE A 50 -48.71 -28.97 -3.51
C PHE A 50 -49.49 -27.83 -2.85
N LYS A 51 -48.99 -27.34 -1.69
CA LYS A 51 -49.42 -26.03 -1.18
C LYS A 51 -48.79 -24.96 -2.06
N PRO A 52 -49.52 -23.90 -2.43
CA PRO A 52 -48.94 -22.82 -3.20
C PRO A 52 -47.84 -22.13 -2.40
N CYS A 53 -46.60 -22.18 -2.90
CA CYS A 53 -45.50 -21.37 -2.37
C CYS A 53 -45.80 -19.91 -2.71
N THR A 54 -46.05 -19.10 -1.70
CA THR A 54 -45.98 -17.65 -1.83
C THR A 54 -44.54 -17.28 -2.17
N PHE A 55 -44.33 -16.80 -3.39
CA PHE A 55 -43.04 -16.23 -3.80
C PHE A 55 -42.83 -14.95 -3.00
N HIS A 56 -42.01 -15.05 -1.95
CA HIS A 56 -41.39 -13.88 -1.38
C HIS A 56 -40.32 -13.44 -2.38
N THR A 57 -40.63 -12.39 -3.13
CA THR A 57 -39.61 -11.68 -3.90
C THR A 57 -38.53 -11.19 -2.92
N PRO A 58 -37.25 -11.65 -3.03
CA PRO A 58 -36.21 -11.06 -2.23
C PRO A 58 -36.08 -9.59 -2.63
N SER A 59 -36.41 -8.70 -1.71
CA SER A 59 -36.09 -7.29 -1.85
C SER A 59 -34.55 -7.21 -1.86
N TYR A 60 -33.99 -7.11 -3.07
CA TYR A 60 -32.60 -6.71 -3.20
C TYR A 60 -32.52 -5.26 -2.75
N ALA A 61 -32.08 -5.07 -1.52
CA ALA A 61 -31.57 -3.77 -1.10
C ALA A 61 -30.42 -3.43 -2.06
N THR A 62 -30.67 -2.58 -3.02
CA THR A 62 -29.65 -1.94 -3.83
C THR A 62 -28.73 -1.25 -2.83
N LYS A 63 -27.56 -1.84 -2.57
CA LYS A 63 -26.46 -1.13 -1.94
C LYS A 63 -26.22 0.08 -2.81
N SER A 64 -26.73 1.23 -2.38
CA SER A 64 -26.32 2.51 -2.94
C SER A 64 -24.81 2.55 -2.82
N THR A 65 -24.12 2.37 -3.94
CA THR A 65 -22.69 2.67 -4.03
C THR A 65 -22.63 4.18 -3.95
N THR A 66 -22.49 4.70 -2.73
CA THR A 66 -22.17 6.10 -2.52
C THR A 66 -20.82 6.29 -3.18
N ILE A 67 -20.77 6.94 -4.34
CA ILE A 67 -19.54 7.45 -4.92
C ILE A 67 -19.08 8.49 -3.90
N SER A 68 -18.11 8.16 -3.07
CA SER A 68 -17.52 9.11 -2.14
C SER A 68 -16.84 10.18 -2.99
N ALA A 69 -17.30 11.42 -2.88
CA ALA A 69 -16.61 12.53 -3.51
C ALA A 69 -15.20 12.62 -2.92
N THR A 70 -14.23 12.95 -3.78
CA THR A 70 -12.86 13.19 -3.30
C THR A 70 -12.87 14.37 -2.34
N ILE A 71 -12.17 14.25 -1.22
CA ILE A 71 -12.03 15.31 -0.21
C ILE A 71 -11.49 16.59 -0.83
N ALA A 72 -11.98 17.74 -0.38
CA ALA A 72 -11.59 19.04 -0.88
C ALA A 72 -10.96 19.93 0.22
N VAL A 73 -10.35 21.02 -0.21
CA VAL A 73 -9.85 22.07 0.71
C VAL A 73 -11.03 22.68 1.47
N GLY A 74 -10.90 22.77 2.78
CA GLY A 74 -11.94 23.23 3.70
C GLY A 74 -12.72 22.10 4.36
N ASP A 75 -12.67 20.87 3.84
CA ASP A 75 -13.34 19.74 4.45
C ASP A 75 -12.62 19.30 5.72
N LYS A 76 -13.38 18.73 6.65
CA LYS A 76 -12.83 18.04 7.82
C LYS A 76 -12.44 16.63 7.43
N LEU A 77 -11.25 16.21 7.87
CA LEU A 77 -10.79 14.83 7.67
C LEU A 77 -11.75 13.85 8.37
N PRO A 78 -12.14 12.76 7.70
CA PRO A 78 -12.92 11.69 8.32
C PRO A 78 -12.09 11.00 9.39
N GLU A 79 -12.74 10.61 10.49
CA GLU A 79 -12.06 9.85 11.53
C GLU A 79 -11.73 8.44 11.02
N ALA A 80 -10.49 8.04 11.23
CA ALA A 80 -9.99 6.72 10.87
C ALA A 80 -8.85 6.31 11.80
N THR A 81 -8.64 5.01 11.91
CA THR A 81 -7.58 4.42 12.72
C THR A 81 -6.54 3.77 11.82
N PHE A 82 -5.29 4.07 12.05
CA PHE A 82 -4.14 3.47 11.39
C PHE A 82 -3.39 2.56 12.35
N SER A 83 -2.75 1.54 11.80
CA SER A 83 -1.90 0.64 12.58
C SER A 83 -0.42 0.86 12.21
N TYR A 84 0.45 0.65 13.17
CA TYR A 84 1.90 0.59 12.95
C TYR A 84 2.52 -0.36 13.97
N LEU A 85 3.78 -0.76 13.75
CA LEU A 85 4.52 -1.52 14.76
C LEU A 85 5.55 -0.59 15.41
N ASP A 86 5.59 -0.64 16.73
CA ASP A 86 6.63 0.02 17.52
C ASP A 86 7.99 -0.68 17.38
N ASP A 87 9.00 -0.20 18.12
CA ASP A 87 10.35 -0.76 18.07
C ASP A 87 10.43 -2.16 18.68
N ALA A 88 9.55 -2.48 19.62
CA ALA A 88 9.42 -3.81 20.21
C ALA A 88 8.76 -4.83 19.26
N GLY A 89 8.11 -4.35 18.18
CA GLY A 89 7.36 -5.17 17.23
C GLY A 89 5.91 -5.38 17.61
N GLU A 90 5.42 -4.65 18.63
CA GLU A 90 4.02 -4.70 19.05
C GLU A 90 3.15 -3.80 18.17
N VAL A 91 1.92 -4.25 17.91
CA VAL A 91 0.96 -3.50 17.09
C VAL A 91 0.39 -2.34 17.90
N GLN A 92 0.62 -1.14 17.41
CA GLN A 92 0.06 0.10 17.94
C GLN A 92 -0.94 0.69 16.96
N THR A 93 -1.81 1.56 17.47
CA THR A 93 -2.78 2.28 16.65
C THR A 93 -2.71 3.78 16.91
N THR A 94 -3.04 4.57 15.89
CA THR A 94 -3.19 6.01 15.98
C THR A 94 -4.39 6.45 15.15
N THR A 95 -5.03 7.53 15.53
CA THR A 95 -6.22 8.05 14.84
C THR A 95 -5.91 9.33 14.08
N ILE A 96 -6.80 9.74 13.17
CA ILE A 96 -6.72 11.07 12.52
C ILE A 96 -6.70 12.17 13.58
N SER A 97 -7.53 12.05 14.61
CA SER A 97 -7.56 13.03 15.71
C SER A 97 -6.21 13.13 16.43
N ASP A 98 -5.52 12.02 16.69
CA ASP A 98 -4.22 12.03 17.36
C ASP A 98 -3.14 12.71 16.51
N LEU A 99 -3.24 12.58 15.19
CA LEU A 99 -2.29 13.15 14.24
C LEU A 99 -2.51 14.64 13.99
N THR A 100 -3.78 15.12 14.09
CA THR A 100 -4.15 16.44 13.54
C THR A 100 -4.74 17.40 14.54
N LYS A 101 -5.30 16.93 15.70
CA LYS A 101 -5.99 17.80 16.67
C LYS A 101 -5.04 18.81 17.30
N GLY A 102 -5.31 20.11 17.06
CA GLY A 102 -4.48 21.20 17.52
C GLY A 102 -3.09 21.24 16.91
N LYS A 103 -2.88 20.53 15.78
CA LYS A 103 -1.60 20.39 15.10
C LYS A 103 -1.71 20.75 13.63
N LYS A 104 -0.58 21.18 13.06
CA LYS A 104 -0.37 21.29 11.62
C LYS A 104 0.26 19.98 11.14
N ALA A 105 -0.49 19.20 10.38
CA ALA A 105 -0.09 17.86 9.95
C ALA A 105 -0.01 17.75 8.43
N ILE A 106 1.06 17.14 7.93
CA ILE A 106 1.17 16.71 6.53
C ILE A 106 0.89 15.22 6.48
N LEU A 107 -0.16 14.84 5.74
CA LEU A 107 -0.48 13.45 5.44
C LEU A 107 -0.27 13.22 3.94
N PHE A 108 0.53 12.24 3.58
CA PHE A 108 0.72 11.88 2.19
C PHE A 108 0.54 10.38 1.98
N ALA A 109 0.01 10.00 0.84
CA ALA A 109 -0.24 8.59 0.52
C ALA A 109 0.55 8.12 -0.68
N VAL A 110 0.82 6.83 -0.68
CA VAL A 110 1.51 6.12 -1.75
C VAL A 110 0.71 4.90 -2.18
N PRO A 111 0.76 4.54 -3.47
CA PRO A 111 0.10 3.33 -3.98
C PRO A 111 0.60 2.03 -3.37
N GLY A 112 1.83 1.99 -2.90
CA GLY A 112 2.34 0.79 -2.23
C GLY A 112 3.77 0.90 -1.75
N ALA A 113 4.02 0.29 -0.58
CA ALA A 113 5.36 0.08 -0.06
C ALA A 113 6.20 -0.74 -1.06
N PHE A 114 7.52 -0.57 -1.05
CA PHE A 114 8.49 -1.21 -1.92
C PHE A 114 8.33 -0.97 -3.43
N THR A 115 7.35 -0.16 -3.86
CA THR A 115 7.26 0.21 -5.28
C THR A 115 8.34 1.24 -5.63
N PRO A 116 8.87 1.22 -6.87
CA PRO A 116 10.06 2.01 -7.23
C PRO A 116 9.94 3.51 -6.94
N THR A 117 8.88 4.17 -7.44
CA THR A 117 8.70 5.61 -7.25
C THR A 117 8.50 5.98 -5.79
N CYS A 118 7.74 5.17 -5.03
CA CYS A 118 7.47 5.42 -3.63
C CYS A 118 8.75 5.31 -2.78
N SER A 119 9.59 4.29 -3.07
CA SER A 119 10.81 4.01 -2.32
C SER A 119 12.00 4.89 -2.72
N GLN A 120 12.13 5.23 -4.00
CA GLN A 120 13.31 5.95 -4.49
C GLN A 120 13.17 7.46 -4.47
N LYS A 121 11.93 7.98 -4.48
CA LYS A 121 11.69 9.42 -4.65
C LYS A 121 10.71 10.00 -3.63
N HIS A 122 9.52 9.39 -3.48
CA HIS A 122 8.45 10.05 -2.76
C HIS A 122 8.71 10.13 -1.25
N VAL A 123 8.90 9.00 -0.59
CA VAL A 123 9.22 8.99 0.85
C VAL A 123 10.56 9.67 1.16
N PRO A 124 11.66 9.37 0.43
CA PRO A 124 12.92 10.08 0.65
C PRO A 124 12.81 11.60 0.50
N GLY A 125 12.03 12.09 -0.46
CA GLY A 125 11.81 13.53 -0.65
C GLY A 125 11.15 14.20 0.56
N PHE A 126 10.19 13.53 1.24
CA PHE A 126 9.62 14.04 2.50
C PHE A 126 10.59 13.95 3.67
N VAL A 127 11.40 12.90 3.74
CA VAL A 127 12.45 12.76 4.78
C VAL A 127 13.48 13.87 4.66
N GLU A 128 14.00 14.13 3.46
CA GLU A 128 14.96 15.21 3.20
C GLU A 128 14.41 16.60 3.58
N LYS A 129 13.13 16.83 3.35
CA LYS A 129 12.46 18.11 3.63
C LYS A 129 11.84 18.20 5.02
N SER A 130 11.90 17.14 5.80
CA SER A 130 11.22 17.07 7.10
C SER A 130 11.65 18.18 8.05
N ALA A 131 12.96 18.48 8.13
CA ALA A 131 13.49 19.54 8.97
C ALA A 131 12.98 20.93 8.55
N GLU A 132 12.92 21.20 7.24
CA GLU A 132 12.41 22.44 6.69
C GLU A 132 10.90 22.61 6.98
N LEU A 133 10.13 21.55 6.80
CA LEU A 133 8.69 21.53 7.08
C LEU A 133 8.41 21.74 8.58
N LYS A 134 9.16 21.08 9.46
CA LYS A 134 9.07 21.29 10.91
C LYS A 134 9.44 22.72 11.31
N ALA A 135 10.45 23.32 10.68
CA ALA A 135 10.80 24.73 10.91
C ALA A 135 9.67 25.72 10.51
N LYS A 136 8.77 25.29 9.62
CA LYS A 136 7.56 26.05 9.23
C LYS A 136 6.31 25.71 10.07
N GLY A 137 6.51 25.08 11.20
CA GLY A 137 5.47 24.79 12.17
C GLY A 137 4.66 23.52 11.83
N VAL A 138 5.16 22.61 11.01
CA VAL A 138 4.54 21.30 10.81
C VAL A 138 4.93 20.41 12.00
N ASP A 139 3.92 19.93 12.73
CA ASP A 139 4.11 19.08 13.91
C ASP A 139 4.23 17.61 13.53
N THR A 140 3.45 17.17 12.54
CA THR A 140 3.34 15.76 12.15
C THR A 140 3.52 15.57 10.64
N ILE A 141 4.35 14.63 10.24
CA ILE A 141 4.48 14.18 8.86
C ILE A 141 4.23 12.69 8.83
N ALA A 142 3.21 12.24 8.10
CA ALA A 142 2.83 10.83 8.05
C ALA A 142 2.61 10.34 6.61
N CYS A 143 3.19 9.19 6.29
CA CYS A 143 2.97 8.43 5.08
C CYS A 143 1.91 7.36 5.31
N ILE A 144 0.85 7.37 4.52
CA ILE A 144 -0.26 6.41 4.60
C ILE A 144 -0.20 5.48 3.38
N SER A 145 -0.38 4.19 3.59
CA SER A 145 -0.47 3.23 2.51
C SER A 145 -1.46 2.11 2.82
N VAL A 146 -2.15 1.61 1.78
CA VAL A 146 -3.01 0.42 1.84
C VAL A 146 -2.11 -0.82 1.81
N ASN A 147 -1.24 -0.92 2.80
CA ASN A 147 -0.42 -2.05 3.14
C ASN A 147 -0.61 -2.34 4.63
N ASP A 148 -0.35 -3.57 5.05
CA ASP A 148 -0.40 -3.93 6.48
C ASP A 148 0.75 -3.32 7.28
N ALA A 149 0.61 -3.34 8.62
CA ALA A 149 1.59 -2.72 9.52
C ALA A 149 2.97 -3.41 9.50
N PHE A 150 3.01 -4.72 9.21
CA PHE A 150 4.27 -5.47 9.12
C PHE A 150 5.08 -5.05 7.90
N VAL A 151 4.41 -4.91 6.75
CA VAL A 151 5.02 -4.38 5.53
C VAL A 151 5.51 -2.94 5.73
N MET A 152 4.72 -2.09 6.39
CA MET A 152 5.10 -0.69 6.67
C MET A 152 6.34 -0.61 7.58
N LYS A 153 6.44 -1.46 8.61
CA LYS A 153 7.64 -1.54 9.47
C LYS A 153 8.86 -2.01 8.71
N ALA A 154 8.72 -3.06 7.90
CA ALA A 154 9.81 -3.58 7.08
C ALA A 154 10.31 -2.51 6.09
N TRP A 155 9.38 -1.79 5.48
CA TRP A 155 9.70 -0.71 4.54
C TRP A 155 10.34 0.51 5.22
N LYS A 156 9.88 0.89 6.43
CA LYS A 156 10.53 1.91 7.26
C LYS A 156 12.01 1.57 7.49
N LYS A 157 12.27 0.31 7.84
CA LYS A 157 13.64 -0.19 8.08
C LYS A 157 14.49 -0.19 6.80
N ASP A 158 13.93 -0.63 5.68
CA ASP A 158 14.62 -0.66 4.37
C ASP A 158 15.02 0.74 3.92
N LEU A 159 14.11 1.70 4.03
CA LEU A 159 14.34 3.11 3.69
C LEU A 159 15.19 3.86 4.72
N LYS A 160 15.50 3.25 5.87
CA LYS A 160 16.22 3.87 6.99
C LYS A 160 15.58 5.17 7.47
N VAL A 161 14.24 5.20 7.45
CA VAL A 161 13.45 6.33 7.99
C VAL A 161 13.35 6.16 9.50
N ASN A 162 13.68 7.20 10.24
CA ASN A 162 13.52 7.23 11.70
C ASN A 162 12.19 7.91 12.06
N ASP A 163 12.24 8.92 12.94
CA ASP A 163 11.05 9.64 13.42
C ASP A 163 10.73 10.92 12.64
N GLU A 164 11.40 11.12 11.51
CA GLU A 164 11.13 12.27 10.64
C GLU A 164 9.74 12.14 10.00
N VAL A 165 9.37 10.91 9.62
CA VAL A 165 8.11 10.57 8.96
C VAL A 165 7.52 9.31 9.60
N LEU A 166 6.26 9.39 10.03
CA LEU A 166 5.51 8.23 10.48
C LEU A 166 5.05 7.40 9.28
N LEU A 167 5.31 6.09 9.27
CA LEU A 167 4.80 5.19 8.24
C LEU A 167 3.61 4.41 8.82
N LEU A 168 2.41 4.69 8.30
CA LEU A 168 1.14 4.21 8.85
C LEU A 168 0.43 3.28 7.85
N SER A 169 -0.19 2.25 8.39
CA SER A 169 -0.98 1.27 7.66
C SER A 169 -2.46 1.66 7.66
N ASP A 170 -3.03 1.87 6.48
CA ASP A 170 -4.46 1.84 6.19
C ASP A 170 -4.80 0.52 5.51
N GLY A 171 -4.42 -0.62 6.13
CA GLY A 171 -4.42 -1.93 5.50
C GLY A 171 -5.77 -2.35 4.89
N ASN A 172 -6.87 -1.91 5.47
CA ASN A 172 -8.23 -2.15 4.96
C ASN A 172 -8.73 -1.07 3.98
N GLY A 173 -7.94 -0.02 3.71
CA GLY A 173 -8.32 1.07 2.85
C GLY A 173 -9.48 1.93 3.39
N THR A 174 -9.71 1.91 4.69
CA THR A 174 -10.87 2.59 5.31
C THR A 174 -10.78 4.10 5.13
N PHE A 175 -9.63 4.68 5.46
CA PHE A 175 -9.38 6.11 5.28
C PHE A 175 -9.32 6.49 3.81
N THR A 176 -8.56 5.73 3.02
CA THR A 176 -8.42 5.91 1.57
C THR A 176 -9.77 5.97 0.87
N LYS A 177 -10.69 5.09 1.23
CA LYS A 177 -12.06 5.05 0.72
C LYS A 177 -12.88 6.26 1.21
N ALA A 178 -12.78 6.59 2.49
CA ALA A 178 -13.55 7.69 3.08
C ALA A 178 -13.23 9.04 2.44
N ILE A 179 -11.97 9.26 2.02
CA ILE A 179 -11.55 10.49 1.32
C ILE A 179 -11.68 10.42 -0.20
N GLY A 180 -12.20 9.32 -0.77
CA GLY A 180 -12.41 9.15 -2.22
C GLY A 180 -11.10 9.02 -3.02
N CYS A 181 -10.04 8.48 -2.42
CA CYS A 181 -8.73 8.32 -3.05
C CYS A 181 -8.38 6.86 -3.36
N GLU A 182 -9.39 6.00 -3.52
CA GLU A 182 -9.17 4.62 -3.93
C GLU A 182 -8.59 4.52 -5.36
N LEU A 183 -7.78 3.50 -5.53
CA LEU A 183 -7.13 3.14 -6.78
C LEU A 183 -7.25 1.64 -6.97
N ASP A 184 -8.10 1.22 -7.89
CA ASP A 184 -8.20 -0.19 -8.25
C ASP A 184 -7.12 -0.56 -9.27
N LEU A 185 -6.22 -1.43 -8.87
CA LEU A 185 -5.13 -1.99 -9.67
C LEU A 185 -5.30 -3.50 -9.84
N SER A 186 -6.51 -4.03 -9.62
CA SER A 186 -6.78 -5.48 -9.67
C SER A 186 -6.58 -6.06 -11.08
N ASP A 187 -6.69 -5.23 -12.12
CA ASP A 187 -6.45 -5.58 -13.52
C ASP A 187 -4.95 -5.64 -13.88
N LYS A 188 -4.07 -5.21 -12.99
CA LYS A 188 -2.63 -5.15 -13.26
C LYS A 188 -1.94 -6.45 -12.85
N PRO A 189 -1.00 -6.97 -13.69
CA PRO A 189 -0.35 -8.27 -13.44
C PRO A 189 0.55 -8.28 -12.20
N VAL A 190 0.87 -7.13 -11.63
CA VAL A 190 1.68 -7.01 -10.40
C VAL A 190 0.93 -7.43 -9.12
N GLY A 191 -0.38 -7.66 -9.19
CA GLY A 191 -1.16 -8.18 -8.07
C GLY A 191 -1.30 -7.19 -6.89
N LEU A 192 -1.44 -5.90 -7.18
CA LEU A 192 -1.57 -4.88 -6.13
C LEU A 192 -2.98 -4.79 -5.53
N GLY A 193 -4.02 -5.18 -6.28
CA GLY A 193 -5.40 -5.02 -5.83
C GLY A 193 -5.81 -3.56 -5.66
N VAL A 194 -6.70 -3.29 -4.71
CA VAL A 194 -7.13 -1.91 -4.40
C VAL A 194 -6.10 -1.21 -3.50
N ARG A 195 -5.69 -0.02 -3.89
CA ARG A 195 -4.67 0.79 -3.24
C ARG A 195 -5.15 2.23 -3.07
N SER A 196 -4.27 3.10 -2.56
CA SER A 196 -4.48 4.54 -2.55
C SER A 196 -3.89 5.20 -3.79
N ARG A 197 -4.56 6.23 -4.30
CA ARG A 197 -3.93 7.22 -5.18
C ARG A 197 -2.81 7.92 -4.43
N ARG A 198 -1.86 8.46 -5.19
CA ARG A 198 -0.81 9.29 -4.59
C ARG A 198 -1.37 10.68 -4.36
N TYR A 199 -1.26 11.17 -3.13
CA TYR A 199 -1.62 12.53 -2.77
C TYR A 199 -0.71 13.05 -1.64
N ALA A 200 -0.73 14.36 -1.45
CA ALA A 200 -0.24 15.02 -0.24
C ALA A 200 -1.24 16.08 0.18
N LEU A 201 -1.54 16.14 1.47
CA LEU A 201 -2.41 17.13 2.05
C LEU A 201 -1.77 17.77 3.29
N LEU A 202 -2.09 19.02 3.51
CA LEU A 202 -1.86 19.73 4.77
C LEU A 202 -3.18 19.88 5.48
N ALA A 203 -3.22 19.47 6.74
CA ALA A 203 -4.36 19.71 7.61
C ALA A 203 -3.93 20.52 8.83
N GLU A 204 -4.81 21.43 9.26
CA GLU A 204 -4.68 22.18 10.52
C GLU A 204 -5.92 21.88 11.35
N ASP A 205 -5.71 21.36 12.55
CA ASP A 205 -6.79 20.96 13.47
C ASP A 205 -7.84 20.06 12.79
N GLY A 206 -7.37 19.12 11.95
CA GLY A 206 -8.23 18.19 11.21
C GLY A 206 -8.96 18.76 10.00
N VAL A 207 -8.73 20.03 9.63
CA VAL A 207 -9.32 20.67 8.45
C VAL A 207 -8.28 20.74 7.34
N VAL A 208 -8.62 20.28 6.15
CA VAL A 208 -7.75 20.29 4.97
C VAL A 208 -7.50 21.72 4.50
N LYS A 209 -6.25 22.15 4.45
CA LYS A 209 -5.82 23.46 3.94
C LYS A 209 -5.23 23.40 2.55
N VAL A 210 -4.53 22.32 2.24
CA VAL A 210 -3.96 22.06 0.91
C VAL A 210 -4.23 20.60 0.57
N PHE A 211 -4.61 20.32 -0.66
CA PHE A 211 -4.78 18.96 -1.17
C PHE A 211 -4.25 18.86 -2.59
N ASN A 212 -3.22 18.07 -2.77
CA ASN A 212 -2.59 17.79 -4.05
C ASN A 212 -2.74 16.31 -4.37
N LEU A 213 -3.52 16.01 -5.40
CA LEU A 213 -3.79 14.66 -5.87
C LEU A 213 -3.06 14.42 -7.19
N GLU A 214 -2.39 13.27 -7.34
CA GLU A 214 -1.85 12.84 -8.62
C GLU A 214 -2.99 12.39 -9.54
N GLU A 215 -3.24 13.13 -10.63
CA GLU A 215 -4.36 12.87 -11.54
C GLU A 215 -4.09 11.68 -12.48
N GLU A 216 -2.84 11.53 -12.91
CA GLU A 216 -2.42 10.44 -13.80
C GLU A 216 -1.48 9.47 -13.07
N ILE A 217 -1.93 8.24 -12.93
CA ILE A 217 -1.04 7.14 -12.63
C ILE A 217 -0.34 6.79 -13.93
N GLY A 218 0.86 7.32 -14.11
CA GLY A 218 1.70 7.00 -15.26
C GLY A 218 1.71 5.49 -15.47
N GLY A 219 1.13 5.06 -16.59
CA GLY A 219 0.75 3.70 -16.91
C GLY A 219 1.67 2.62 -16.39
N LEU A 220 1.12 1.78 -15.54
CA LEU A 220 1.69 0.47 -15.16
C LEU A 220 1.93 -0.45 -16.38
N ASN A 221 1.54 -0.02 -17.58
CA ASN A 221 1.58 -0.82 -18.81
C ASN A 221 2.91 -0.79 -19.55
N SER A 222 3.90 -0.03 -19.12
CA SER A 222 5.22 -0.08 -19.75
C SER A 222 6.28 -0.27 -18.68
N MET A 223 7.17 -1.23 -18.88
CA MET A 223 8.45 -1.34 -18.18
C MET A 223 9.33 -0.08 -18.32
N ASN A 224 8.74 1.03 -18.72
CA ASN A 224 9.34 2.34 -18.96
C ASN A 224 9.02 3.33 -17.82
N TRP A 225 9.03 2.85 -16.58
CA TRP A 225 8.84 3.65 -15.37
C TRP A 225 9.81 4.81 -15.19
N GLY A 226 10.77 4.94 -16.08
CA GLY A 226 11.90 5.86 -15.93
C GLY A 226 11.92 7.08 -16.83
N ARG A 227 11.13 7.23 -17.89
CA ARG A 227 11.44 8.22 -18.90
C ARG A 227 10.39 9.25 -19.28
N LYS A 228 9.10 9.07 -19.02
CA LYS A 228 8.09 10.02 -19.53
C LYS A 228 7.40 10.88 -18.47
N TYR A 229 7.39 10.45 -17.21
CA TYR A 229 6.83 11.24 -16.11
C TYR A 229 7.79 11.19 -14.93
N CYS A 230 8.77 12.09 -14.95
CA CYS A 230 9.63 12.31 -13.80
C CYS A 230 8.80 13.08 -12.75
N PRO A 231 8.35 12.44 -11.66
CA PRO A 231 7.57 13.13 -10.62
C PRO A 231 8.41 14.17 -9.86
N LEU A 232 9.67 14.37 -10.23
CA LEU A 232 10.52 15.40 -9.65
C LEU A 232 9.90 16.79 -9.78
N HIS A 233 9.23 17.09 -10.90
CA HIS A 233 8.56 18.37 -11.07
C HIS A 233 7.31 18.48 -10.18
N TYR A 234 6.53 17.40 -10.04
CA TYR A 234 5.38 17.35 -9.13
C TYR A 234 5.79 17.34 -7.67
N LEU A 235 6.82 16.56 -7.29
CA LEU A 235 7.36 16.59 -5.94
C LEU A 235 7.93 17.98 -5.59
N GLN A 236 8.60 18.64 -6.54
CA GLN A 236 9.08 20.01 -6.37
C GLN A 236 7.91 21.00 -6.24
N LEU A 237 6.85 20.86 -7.05
CA LEU A 237 5.64 21.68 -6.94
C LEU A 237 4.89 21.42 -5.62
N TRP A 238 4.77 20.18 -5.18
CA TRP A 238 4.13 19.85 -3.91
C TRP A 238 4.93 20.39 -2.72
N HIS A 239 6.25 20.19 -2.73
CA HIS A 239 7.13 20.78 -1.74
C HIS A 239 7.08 22.31 -1.82
N TRP A 240 7.07 22.89 -3.01
CA TRP A 240 7.00 24.33 -3.19
C TRP A 240 5.69 24.91 -2.62
N GLN A 241 4.55 24.29 -2.89
CA GLN A 241 3.24 24.70 -2.36
C GLN A 241 3.17 24.54 -0.84
N LEU A 242 3.69 23.43 -0.29
CA LEU A 242 3.72 23.19 1.15
C LEU A 242 4.72 24.12 1.88
N ILE A 243 5.77 24.55 1.20
CA ILE A 243 6.80 25.42 1.74
C ILE A 243 6.40 26.91 1.64
N HIS A 244 5.61 27.33 0.65
CA HIS A 244 5.22 28.71 0.41
C HIS A 244 3.81 29.03 0.91
N LEU A 245 3.32 28.31 1.92
CA LEU A 245 2.07 28.66 2.59
C LEU A 245 2.21 30.03 3.26
N PRO A 246 1.22 30.94 3.13
CA PRO A 246 1.18 32.16 3.91
C PRO A 246 1.11 31.83 5.41
N HIS A 247 1.81 32.63 6.19
CA HIS A 247 1.84 32.53 7.66
C HIS A 247 0.48 32.85 8.26
#